data_6048dec8e83fe7965ed8d238807bc678
#
_entry.id   6048dec8e83fe7965ed8d238807bc678
#
_cell.length_a   1.000
_cell.length_b   1.000
_cell.length_c   1.000
_cell.angle_alpha   90.00
_cell.angle_beta   90.00
_cell.angle_gamma   90.00
#
_symmetry.space_group_name_H-M   'P 1'
#
loop_
_entity.id
_entity.type
_entity.pdbx_description
1 polymer ?
#
loop_
_entity_poly.entity_id
_entity_poly.type
_entity_poly.pdbx_seq_one_letter_code
_entity_poly.pdbx_strand_id
1 'polypeptide(L)'
;MLFVHGAYSSAWVWDIGWMPQLAESGRSVHALSLEGHGQSDGHSWLAACGIDDYAGNVRQVVATLAEPPILVGHSMGGFVIQRYLELGYPAAGVALLASVPPRGLTRSTLNLLRQAPDLLGALQLFQASEHYHPQAEKVKKLLFSNDMPLDLIMQWGSRFQPESMRAIFDLLLVGLFTPPALPSLPALVLGGAEDQIISPTDVQETAERFGVEGLILPDLGHMMMLDAHNAGVLLRIQDWLQQHWPI
;
A
#
# COMPACT_ATOMS: atom_id res chain seq x y z
N MET A 1 -6.00 6.69 -13.73
CA MET A 1 -5.37 5.85 -12.67
C MET A 1 -6.05 6.13 -11.35
N LEU A 2 -6.16 5.13 -10.46
CA LEU A 2 -6.69 5.29 -9.11
C LEU A 2 -5.71 4.71 -8.07
N PHE A 3 -5.28 5.54 -7.13
CA PHE A 3 -4.34 5.19 -6.08
C PHE A 3 -5.05 4.81 -4.78
N VAL A 4 -4.59 3.70 -4.15
CA VAL A 4 -5.12 3.16 -2.89
C VAL A 4 -3.98 3.07 -1.87
N HIS A 5 -4.10 3.81 -0.77
CA HIS A 5 -3.07 3.91 0.26
C HIS A 5 -2.97 2.66 1.13
N GLY A 6 -1.85 2.52 1.84
CA GLY A 6 -1.62 1.49 2.84
C GLY A 6 -2.22 1.82 4.21
N ALA A 7 -2.09 0.90 5.15
CA ALA A 7 -2.51 1.10 6.53
C ALA A 7 -1.87 2.36 7.16
N TYR A 8 -2.55 2.92 8.14
CA TYR A 8 -2.10 4.08 8.94
C TYR A 8 -1.96 5.38 8.17
N SER A 9 -2.36 5.47 6.89
CA SER A 9 -2.19 6.65 6.05
C SER A 9 -3.49 7.07 5.35
N SER A 10 -3.42 7.90 4.33
CA SER A 10 -4.56 8.27 3.47
C SER A 10 -4.05 8.76 2.12
N ALA A 11 -4.93 9.28 1.26
CA ALA A 11 -4.59 9.73 -0.09
C ALA A 11 -3.41 10.72 -0.18
N TRP A 12 -3.08 11.43 0.91
CA TRP A 12 -2.00 12.42 0.94
C TRP A 12 -0.63 11.86 0.56
N VAL A 13 -0.37 10.58 0.78
CA VAL A 13 0.93 9.95 0.46
C VAL A 13 1.24 9.98 -1.04
N TRP A 14 0.22 10.10 -1.87
CA TRP A 14 0.32 10.15 -3.33
C TRP A 14 0.44 11.57 -3.86
N ASP A 15 -0.14 12.53 -3.13
CA ASP A 15 -0.21 13.94 -3.53
C ASP A 15 1.13 14.68 -3.40
N ILE A 16 2.01 14.23 -2.50
CA ILE A 16 3.29 14.89 -2.22
C ILE A 16 4.23 14.93 -3.44
N GLY A 17 4.12 14.02 -4.40
CA GLY A 17 5.04 14.03 -5.52
C GLY A 17 4.56 13.31 -6.78
N TRP A 18 3.92 12.17 -6.66
CA TRP A 18 3.64 11.30 -7.79
C TRP A 18 2.43 11.75 -8.63
N MET A 19 1.33 12.14 -7.98
CA MET A 19 0.14 12.57 -8.70
C MET A 19 0.39 13.79 -9.58
N PRO A 20 1.05 14.88 -9.12
CA PRO A 20 1.39 16.01 -9.97
C PRO A 20 2.21 15.61 -11.20
N GLN A 21 3.28 14.81 -11.03
CA GLN A 21 4.15 14.39 -12.13
C GLN A 21 3.42 13.51 -13.16
N LEU A 22 2.53 12.62 -12.71
CA LEU A 22 1.73 11.80 -13.62
C LEU A 22 0.66 12.61 -14.33
N ALA A 23 0.06 13.61 -13.68
CA ALA A 23 -0.88 14.53 -14.30
C ALA A 23 -0.20 15.40 -15.37
N GLU A 24 1.00 15.92 -15.08
CA GLU A 24 1.79 16.67 -16.06
C GLU A 24 2.16 15.83 -17.30
N SER A 25 2.28 14.51 -17.13
CA SER A 25 2.47 13.59 -18.26
C SER A 25 1.19 13.31 -19.06
N GLY A 26 0.07 14.00 -18.78
CA GLY A 26 -1.21 13.88 -19.50
C GLY A 26 -2.13 12.77 -18.98
N ARG A 27 -1.82 12.12 -17.86
CA ARG A 27 -2.65 11.05 -17.29
C ARG A 27 -3.70 11.60 -16.33
N SER A 28 -4.93 11.06 -16.41
CA SER A 28 -5.95 11.30 -15.38
C SER A 28 -5.62 10.47 -14.13
N VAL A 29 -5.38 11.15 -13.00
CA VAL A 29 -4.97 10.54 -11.73
C VAL A 29 -5.94 10.90 -10.60
N HIS A 30 -6.30 9.91 -9.82
CA HIS A 30 -7.17 10.02 -8.66
C HIS A 30 -6.54 9.25 -7.49
N ALA A 31 -6.77 9.70 -6.27
CA ALA A 31 -6.46 8.95 -5.06
C ALA A 31 -7.67 8.96 -4.13
N LEU A 32 -7.97 7.82 -3.54
CA LEU A 32 -9.02 7.76 -2.52
C LEU A 32 -8.38 7.66 -1.13
N SER A 33 -9.04 8.26 -0.14
CA SER A 33 -8.88 7.86 1.25
C SER A 33 -9.93 6.80 1.56
N LEU A 34 -9.51 5.66 2.09
CA LEU A 34 -10.42 4.60 2.49
C LEU A 34 -11.33 5.08 3.64
N GLU A 35 -12.45 4.41 3.85
CA GLU A 35 -13.39 4.74 4.92
C GLU A 35 -12.70 4.84 6.29
N GLY A 36 -12.98 5.91 7.02
CA GLY A 36 -12.32 6.24 8.30
C GLY A 36 -10.91 6.84 8.16
N HIS A 37 -10.45 7.15 6.94
CA HIS A 37 -9.13 7.72 6.69
C HIS A 37 -9.19 9.09 6.03
N GLY A 38 -8.23 9.97 6.37
CA GLY A 38 -8.09 11.29 5.76
C GLY A 38 -9.34 12.14 5.89
N GLN A 39 -9.95 12.51 4.77
CA GLN A 39 -11.17 13.30 4.70
C GLN A 39 -12.43 12.46 4.42
N SER A 40 -12.31 11.13 4.31
CA SER A 40 -13.44 10.25 4.09
C SER A 40 -14.26 10.09 5.38
N ASP A 41 -15.55 9.85 5.24
CA ASP A 41 -16.42 9.51 6.37
C ASP A 41 -15.98 8.19 7.03
N GLY A 42 -16.53 7.89 8.22
CA GLY A 42 -16.32 6.60 8.87
C GLY A 42 -15.37 6.59 10.06
N HIS A 43 -14.79 7.76 10.45
CA HIS A 43 -13.85 7.84 11.59
C HIS A 43 -14.41 7.24 12.88
N SER A 44 -15.71 7.43 13.15
CA SER A 44 -16.35 6.94 14.37
C SER A 44 -16.54 5.41 14.42
N TRP A 45 -16.46 4.72 13.29
CA TRP A 45 -16.57 3.26 13.20
C TRP A 45 -15.40 2.60 12.48
N LEU A 46 -14.27 3.32 12.33
CA LEU A 46 -13.06 2.81 11.71
C LEU A 46 -12.67 1.42 12.18
N ALA A 47 -12.75 1.15 13.49
CA ALA A 47 -12.37 -0.13 14.08
C ALA A 47 -13.16 -1.34 13.53
N ALA A 48 -14.33 -1.11 12.93
CA ALA A 48 -15.21 -2.14 12.37
C ALA A 48 -15.02 -2.34 10.85
N CYS A 49 -14.35 -1.42 10.14
CA CYS A 49 -14.11 -1.52 8.70
C CYS A 49 -13.20 -2.70 8.39
N GLY A 50 -13.63 -3.63 7.53
CA GLY A 50 -12.83 -4.75 7.07
C GLY A 50 -12.25 -4.54 5.67
N ILE A 51 -11.46 -5.50 5.20
CA ILE A 51 -10.89 -5.48 3.86
C ILE A 51 -11.98 -5.47 2.77
N ASP A 52 -13.10 -6.13 2.98
CA ASP A 52 -14.22 -6.13 2.04
C ASP A 52 -14.91 -4.76 1.95
N ASP A 53 -15.00 -4.01 3.05
CA ASP A 53 -15.51 -2.65 3.06
C ASP A 53 -14.58 -1.73 2.25
N TYR A 54 -13.26 -1.87 2.44
CA TYR A 54 -12.26 -1.13 1.66
C TYR A 54 -12.29 -1.47 0.17
N ALA A 55 -12.47 -2.74 -0.21
CA ALA A 55 -12.70 -3.12 -1.59
C ALA A 55 -14.00 -2.51 -2.15
N GLY A 56 -15.03 -2.38 -1.32
CA GLY A 56 -16.27 -1.65 -1.61
C GLY A 56 -16.04 -0.16 -1.87
N ASN A 57 -15.15 0.50 -1.11
CA ASN A 57 -14.78 1.89 -1.34
C ASN A 57 -14.10 2.09 -2.71
N VAL A 58 -13.16 1.19 -3.06
CA VAL A 58 -12.53 1.20 -4.40
C VAL A 58 -13.59 1.06 -5.48
N ARG A 59 -14.55 0.11 -5.34
CA ARG A 59 -15.66 -0.08 -6.27
C ARG A 59 -16.52 1.18 -6.44
N GLN A 60 -16.85 1.86 -5.35
CA GLN A 60 -17.64 3.10 -5.38
C GLN A 60 -16.95 4.16 -6.21
N VAL A 61 -15.64 4.39 -6.03
CA VAL A 61 -14.90 5.37 -6.82
C VAL A 61 -14.79 4.93 -8.27
N VAL A 62 -14.44 3.66 -8.55
CA VAL A 62 -14.35 3.14 -9.93
C VAL A 62 -15.67 3.31 -10.68
N ALA A 63 -16.82 3.12 -10.02
CA ALA A 63 -18.14 3.30 -10.62
C ALA A 63 -18.44 4.75 -11.07
N THR A 64 -17.67 5.73 -10.58
CA THR A 64 -17.80 7.14 -11.03
C THR A 64 -16.91 7.48 -12.22
N LEU A 65 -15.99 6.61 -12.60
CA LEU A 65 -15.07 6.81 -13.70
C LEU A 65 -15.68 6.31 -15.01
N ALA A 66 -15.32 6.95 -16.12
CA ALA A 66 -15.85 6.59 -17.44
C ALA A 66 -15.41 5.21 -17.91
N GLU A 67 -14.21 4.77 -17.48
CA GLU A 67 -13.62 3.49 -17.84
C GLU A 67 -12.92 2.86 -16.62
N PRO A 68 -12.78 1.52 -16.59
CA PRO A 68 -12.00 0.86 -15.53
C PRO A 68 -10.59 1.45 -15.45
N PRO A 69 -10.14 1.92 -14.28
CA PRO A 69 -8.82 2.53 -14.14
C PRO A 69 -7.71 1.49 -14.01
N ILE A 70 -6.47 1.93 -14.20
CA ILE A 70 -5.30 1.27 -13.65
C ILE A 70 -5.31 1.54 -12.15
N LEU A 71 -5.29 0.48 -11.34
CA LEU A 71 -5.27 0.57 -9.88
C LEU A 71 -3.83 0.52 -9.38
N VAL A 72 -3.44 1.46 -8.53
CA VAL A 72 -2.11 1.49 -7.91
C VAL A 72 -2.28 1.38 -6.40
N GLY A 73 -1.80 0.30 -5.81
CA GLY A 73 -1.99 0.04 -4.38
C GLY A 73 -0.68 -0.16 -3.62
N HIS A 74 -0.59 0.46 -2.45
CA HIS A 74 0.53 0.29 -1.54
C HIS A 74 0.14 -0.56 -0.34
N SER A 75 0.98 -1.51 0.06
CA SER A 75 0.85 -2.28 1.30
C SER A 75 -0.55 -2.90 1.45
N MET A 76 -1.33 -2.55 2.48
CA MET A 76 -2.73 -2.94 2.65
C MET A 76 -3.57 -2.55 1.42
N GLY A 77 -3.38 -1.37 0.83
CA GLY A 77 -4.10 -0.93 -0.38
C GLY A 77 -3.84 -1.85 -1.58
N GLY A 78 -2.64 -2.43 -1.68
CA GLY A 78 -2.34 -3.47 -2.66
C GLY A 78 -3.15 -4.76 -2.41
N PHE A 79 -3.33 -5.16 -1.16
CA PHE A 79 -4.18 -6.29 -0.80
C PHE A 79 -5.68 -5.99 -1.04
N VAL A 80 -6.12 -4.77 -0.74
CA VAL A 80 -7.49 -4.30 -1.04
C VAL A 80 -7.77 -4.40 -2.56
N ILE A 81 -6.81 -4.06 -3.42
CA ILE A 81 -6.93 -4.23 -4.87
C ILE A 81 -7.01 -5.72 -5.24
N GLN A 82 -6.20 -6.59 -4.64
CA GLN A 82 -6.30 -8.03 -4.88
C GLN A 82 -7.71 -8.52 -4.51
N ARG A 83 -8.24 -8.11 -3.35
CA ARG A 83 -9.60 -8.46 -2.90
C ARG A 83 -10.69 -7.92 -3.82
N TYR A 84 -10.53 -6.67 -4.30
CA TYR A 84 -11.41 -6.06 -5.30
C TYR A 84 -11.51 -6.90 -6.59
N LEU A 85 -10.37 -7.39 -7.08
CA LEU A 85 -10.33 -8.27 -8.26
C LEU A 85 -10.94 -9.65 -7.99
N GLU A 86 -10.73 -10.24 -6.81
CA GLU A 86 -11.36 -11.49 -6.36
C GLU A 86 -12.89 -11.41 -6.37
N LEU A 87 -13.43 -10.25 -6.04
CA LEU A 87 -14.88 -9.97 -6.08
C LEU A 87 -15.41 -9.77 -7.51
N GLY A 88 -14.54 -9.88 -8.53
CA GLY A 88 -14.91 -9.80 -9.94
C GLY A 88 -15.07 -8.36 -10.46
N TYR A 89 -14.55 -7.35 -9.77
CA TYR A 89 -14.65 -5.97 -10.23
C TYR A 89 -13.55 -5.62 -11.25
N PRO A 90 -13.86 -4.75 -12.23
CA PRO A 90 -12.99 -4.49 -13.38
C PRO A 90 -11.85 -3.52 -13.06
N ALA A 91 -10.67 -3.78 -13.63
CA ALA A 91 -9.54 -2.86 -13.71
C ALA A 91 -8.86 -3.01 -15.07
N ALA A 92 -8.25 -1.93 -15.58
CA ALA A 92 -7.45 -1.98 -16.80
C ALA A 92 -6.09 -2.64 -16.58
N GLY A 93 -5.52 -2.49 -15.38
CA GLY A 93 -4.26 -3.07 -14.93
C GLY A 93 -4.00 -2.74 -13.48
N VAL A 94 -2.94 -3.30 -12.89
CA VAL A 94 -2.57 -3.05 -11.49
C VAL A 94 -1.08 -2.81 -11.32
N ALA A 95 -0.72 -1.85 -10.44
CA ALA A 95 0.63 -1.69 -9.91
C ALA A 95 0.59 -1.86 -8.39
N LEU A 96 1.28 -2.88 -7.88
CA LEU A 96 1.29 -3.25 -6.47
C LEU A 96 2.65 -2.93 -5.86
N LEU A 97 2.68 -2.05 -4.88
CA LEU A 97 3.88 -1.47 -4.29
C LEU A 97 4.01 -1.95 -2.85
N ALA A 98 5.03 -2.74 -2.55
CA ALA A 98 5.20 -3.36 -1.23
C ALA A 98 3.87 -3.94 -0.70
N SER A 99 3.10 -4.58 -1.60
CA SER A 99 1.75 -5.08 -1.29
C SER A 99 1.79 -6.20 -0.26
N VAL A 100 0.82 -6.20 0.65
CA VAL A 100 0.57 -7.38 1.48
C VAL A 100 0.32 -8.58 0.56
N PRO A 101 1.03 -9.72 0.79
CA PRO A 101 0.93 -10.90 -0.07
C PRO A 101 -0.41 -11.61 0.09
N PRO A 102 -0.77 -12.52 -0.84
CA PRO A 102 -2.03 -13.27 -0.78
C PRO A 102 -2.28 -14.03 0.53
N ARG A 103 -1.22 -14.42 1.22
CA ARG A 103 -1.28 -15.10 2.53
C ARG A 103 -1.35 -14.14 3.73
N GLY A 104 -1.44 -12.83 3.48
CA GLY A 104 -1.57 -11.81 4.52
C GLY A 104 -0.31 -11.58 5.33
N LEU A 105 -0.46 -10.99 6.51
CA LEU A 105 0.63 -10.45 7.33
C LEU A 105 1.19 -11.40 8.39
N THR A 106 0.69 -12.63 8.53
CA THR A 106 1.12 -13.54 9.62
C THR A 106 2.63 -13.78 9.61
N ARG A 107 3.22 -14.04 8.43
CA ARG A 107 4.68 -14.27 8.29
C ARG A 107 5.46 -12.99 8.64
N SER A 108 5.07 -11.85 8.09
CA SER A 108 5.71 -10.56 8.33
C SER A 108 5.67 -10.18 9.82
N THR A 109 4.52 -10.36 10.47
CA THR A 109 4.36 -10.11 11.91
C THR A 109 5.24 -11.00 12.76
N LEU A 110 5.34 -12.30 12.43
CA LEU A 110 6.23 -13.23 13.14
C LEU A 110 7.70 -12.89 12.93
N ASN A 111 8.09 -12.46 11.73
CA ASN A 111 9.44 -12.01 11.44
C ASN A 111 9.78 -10.74 12.22
N LEU A 112 8.89 -9.77 12.22
CA LEU A 112 9.08 -8.53 12.97
C LEU A 112 9.16 -8.79 14.49
N LEU A 113 8.33 -9.68 15.02
CA LEU A 113 8.40 -10.11 16.43
C LEU A 113 9.75 -10.73 16.81
N ARG A 114 10.36 -11.49 15.90
CA ARG A 114 11.65 -12.14 16.13
C ARG A 114 12.84 -11.20 15.97
N GLN A 115 12.80 -10.32 14.96
CA GLN A 115 13.95 -9.51 14.57
C GLN A 115 13.95 -8.12 15.20
N ALA A 116 12.77 -7.53 15.44
CA ALA A 116 12.60 -6.18 15.94
C ALA A 116 11.33 -6.05 16.81
N PRO A 117 11.26 -6.72 17.96
CA PRO A 117 10.08 -6.70 18.84
C PRO A 117 9.74 -5.30 19.36
N ASP A 118 10.74 -4.41 19.47
CA ASP A 118 10.57 -3.02 19.85
C ASP A 118 9.83 -2.19 18.79
N LEU A 119 10.00 -2.51 17.50
CA LEU A 119 9.27 -1.88 16.40
C LEU A 119 7.82 -2.34 16.38
N LEU A 120 7.58 -3.64 16.58
CA LEU A 120 6.21 -4.17 16.69
C LEU A 120 5.49 -3.55 17.89
N GLY A 121 6.16 -3.43 19.05
CA GLY A 121 5.62 -2.75 20.23
C GLY A 121 5.29 -1.29 19.98
N ALA A 122 6.14 -0.55 19.26
CA ALA A 122 5.88 0.84 18.88
C ALA A 122 4.65 0.98 17.98
N LEU A 123 4.47 0.06 17.02
CA LEU A 123 3.30 0.03 16.15
C LEU A 123 2.01 -0.25 16.94
N GLN A 124 2.05 -1.19 17.87
CA GLN A 124 0.90 -1.50 18.75
C GLN A 124 0.52 -0.32 19.64
N LEU A 125 1.50 0.41 20.19
CA LEU A 125 1.25 1.61 20.98
C LEU A 125 0.65 2.73 20.12
N PHE A 126 1.14 2.93 18.91
CA PHE A 126 0.55 3.88 17.96
C PHE A 126 -0.90 3.54 17.63
N GLN A 127 -1.19 2.26 17.41
CA GLN A 127 -2.55 1.77 17.17
C GLN A 127 -3.49 1.99 18.38
N ALA A 128 -2.97 1.85 19.60
CA ALA A 128 -3.76 1.92 20.83
C ALA A 128 -3.99 3.35 21.36
N SER A 129 -3.23 4.33 20.91
CA SER A 129 -3.26 5.70 21.45
C SER A 129 -2.95 6.75 20.39
N GLU A 130 -3.94 7.58 20.09
CA GLU A 130 -3.78 8.75 19.22
C GLU A 130 -2.74 9.77 19.71
N HIS A 131 -2.37 9.70 20.98
CA HIS A 131 -1.37 10.59 21.61
C HIS A 131 0.05 10.02 21.59
N TYR A 132 0.22 8.76 21.17
CA TYR A 132 1.54 8.14 21.07
C TYR A 132 2.14 8.40 19.69
N HIS A 133 3.25 9.12 19.67
CA HIS A 133 4.05 9.32 18.47
C HIS A 133 5.35 8.52 18.58
N PRO A 134 5.57 7.51 17.72
CA PRO A 134 6.83 6.77 17.70
C PRO A 134 8.02 7.70 17.45
N GLN A 135 9.18 7.36 18.01
CA GLN A 135 10.43 8.07 17.71
C GLN A 135 10.73 7.97 16.20
N ALA A 136 11.16 9.07 15.58
CA ALA A 136 11.41 9.14 14.15
C ALA A 136 12.40 8.07 13.66
N GLU A 137 13.40 7.72 14.48
CA GLU A 137 14.37 6.67 14.21
C GLU A 137 13.71 5.28 14.10
N LYS A 138 12.71 4.99 14.94
CA LYS A 138 11.96 3.75 14.87
C LYS A 138 11.07 3.70 13.63
N VAL A 139 10.42 4.82 13.30
CA VAL A 139 9.62 4.96 12.08
C VAL A 139 10.51 4.79 10.85
N LYS A 140 11.68 5.45 10.84
CA LYS A 140 12.68 5.27 9.77
C LYS A 140 13.06 3.82 9.59
N LYS A 141 13.51 3.17 10.66
CA LYS A 141 13.94 1.77 10.62
C LYS A 141 12.86 0.81 10.12
N LEU A 142 11.58 1.10 10.42
CA LEU A 142 10.47 0.23 10.03
C LEU A 142 10.00 0.48 8.59
N LEU A 143 9.93 1.75 8.17
CA LEU A 143 9.18 2.17 7.00
C LEU A 143 10.02 2.74 5.87
N PHE A 144 11.26 3.16 6.13
CA PHE A 144 12.06 3.92 5.17
C PHE A 144 13.45 3.31 4.99
N SER A 145 14.11 3.71 3.92
CA SER A 145 15.51 3.37 3.68
C SER A 145 16.46 4.08 4.65
N ASN A 146 17.70 3.58 4.71
CA ASN A 146 18.75 4.18 5.54
C ASN A 146 19.11 5.62 5.13
N ASP A 147 18.85 5.99 3.88
CA ASP A 147 19.14 7.32 3.34
C ASP A 147 18.04 8.35 3.63
N MET A 148 16.88 7.91 4.14
CA MET A 148 15.77 8.81 4.40
C MET A 148 16.09 9.84 5.48
N PRO A 149 15.96 11.17 5.22
CA PRO A 149 16.17 12.21 6.21
C PRO A 149 15.13 12.17 7.34
N LEU A 150 15.58 12.28 8.59
CA LEU A 150 14.68 12.22 9.75
C LEU A 150 13.73 13.42 9.85
N ASP A 151 14.14 14.60 9.40
CA ASP A 151 13.33 15.81 9.39
C ASP A 151 12.08 15.67 8.50
N LEU A 152 12.21 15.01 7.36
CA LEU A 152 11.05 14.68 6.49
C LEU A 152 10.10 13.70 7.17
N ILE A 153 10.63 12.69 7.86
CA ILE A 153 9.79 11.74 8.62
C ILE A 153 9.02 12.46 9.72
N MET A 154 9.68 13.36 10.46
CA MET A 154 9.03 14.17 11.50
C MET A 154 7.97 15.10 10.91
N GLN A 155 8.22 15.71 9.75
CA GLN A 155 7.26 16.55 9.05
C GLN A 155 5.97 15.81 8.71
N TRP A 156 6.07 14.54 8.33
CA TRP A 156 4.91 13.74 7.95
C TRP A 156 4.27 12.98 9.11
N GLY A 157 4.95 12.89 10.24
CA GLY A 157 4.54 12.05 11.38
C GLY A 157 3.12 12.32 11.87
N SER A 158 2.69 13.58 11.88
CA SER A 158 1.34 13.98 12.30
C SER A 158 0.24 13.66 11.29
N ARG A 159 0.58 13.22 10.07
CA ARG A 159 -0.37 12.86 9.02
C ARG A 159 -0.74 11.37 9.04
N PHE A 160 0.01 10.55 9.76
CA PHE A 160 -0.35 9.16 10.01
C PHE A 160 -1.45 9.07 11.07
N GLN A 161 -2.32 8.09 10.94
CA GLN A 161 -3.46 7.88 11.81
C GLN A 161 -3.61 6.38 12.16
N PRO A 162 -4.34 6.01 13.23
CA PRO A 162 -4.66 4.61 13.52
C PRO A 162 -5.41 3.93 12.38
N GLU A 163 -5.24 2.60 12.29
CA GLU A 163 -5.89 1.76 11.30
C GLU A 163 -7.05 0.97 11.92
N SER A 164 -7.92 0.42 11.09
CA SER A 164 -8.96 -0.51 11.53
C SER A 164 -8.39 -1.78 12.15
N MET A 165 -8.78 -2.08 13.36
CA MET A 165 -8.46 -3.36 14.01
C MET A 165 -9.04 -4.54 13.25
N ARG A 166 -10.23 -4.39 12.66
CA ARG A 166 -10.87 -5.43 11.85
C ARG A 166 -10.05 -5.71 10.58
N ALA A 167 -9.61 -4.66 9.86
CA ALA A 167 -8.77 -4.83 8.67
C ALA A 167 -7.45 -5.52 9.01
N ILE A 168 -6.80 -5.14 10.13
CA ILE A 168 -5.57 -5.81 10.58
C ILE A 168 -5.83 -7.31 10.87
N PHE A 169 -6.93 -7.65 11.55
CA PHE A 169 -7.30 -9.06 11.78
C PHE A 169 -7.59 -9.81 10.48
N ASP A 170 -8.31 -9.21 9.55
CA ASP A 170 -8.57 -9.81 8.23
C ASP A 170 -7.24 -10.16 7.54
N LEU A 171 -6.25 -9.25 7.55
CA LEU A 171 -4.92 -9.49 6.97
C LEU A 171 -4.10 -10.55 7.71
N LEU A 172 -4.30 -10.73 9.01
CA LEU A 172 -3.63 -11.79 9.77
C LEU A 172 -4.24 -13.18 9.53
N LEU A 173 -5.55 -13.24 9.27
CA LEU A 173 -6.29 -14.49 9.16
C LEU A 173 -6.46 -14.99 7.73
N VAL A 174 -6.30 -14.14 6.72
CA VAL A 174 -6.54 -14.50 5.30
C VAL A 174 -5.69 -15.68 4.84
N GLY A 175 -4.50 -15.86 5.37
CA GLY A 175 -3.60 -16.99 5.06
C GLY A 175 -4.16 -18.37 5.43
N LEU A 176 -5.27 -18.44 6.16
CA LEU A 176 -5.98 -19.69 6.46
C LEU A 176 -6.84 -20.16 5.29
N PHE A 177 -7.05 -19.34 4.27
CA PHE A 177 -7.89 -19.62 3.12
C PHE A 177 -7.08 -19.66 1.83
N THR A 178 -7.52 -20.46 0.87
CA THR A 178 -6.96 -20.42 -0.48
C THR A 178 -7.58 -19.25 -1.24
N PRO A 179 -6.77 -18.29 -1.71
CA PRO A 179 -7.32 -17.15 -2.43
C PRO A 179 -7.91 -17.59 -3.78
N PRO A 180 -9.04 -17.00 -4.21
CA PRO A 180 -9.60 -17.23 -5.55
C PRO A 180 -8.63 -16.83 -6.66
N ALA A 181 -8.81 -17.40 -7.86
CA ALA A 181 -8.06 -16.98 -9.04
C ALA A 181 -8.36 -15.52 -9.39
N LEU A 182 -7.36 -14.82 -9.90
CA LEU A 182 -7.51 -13.46 -10.39
C LEU A 182 -7.73 -13.41 -11.91
N PRO A 183 -8.39 -12.37 -12.44
CA PRO A 183 -8.44 -12.17 -13.87
C PRO A 183 -7.03 -11.91 -14.44
N SER A 184 -6.80 -12.31 -15.68
CA SER A 184 -5.57 -11.96 -16.41
C SER A 184 -5.64 -10.50 -16.83
N LEU A 185 -4.69 -9.69 -16.37
CA LEU A 185 -4.55 -8.26 -16.69
C LEU A 185 -3.09 -7.85 -16.56
N PRO A 186 -2.67 -6.73 -17.21
CA PRO A 186 -1.34 -6.19 -17.00
C PRO A 186 -1.08 -5.89 -15.53
N ALA A 187 0.03 -6.39 -15.00
CA ALA A 187 0.42 -6.19 -13.60
C ALA A 187 1.89 -5.78 -13.47
N LEU A 188 2.17 -4.90 -12.51
CA LEU A 188 3.50 -4.52 -12.06
C LEU A 188 3.57 -4.74 -10.55
N VAL A 189 4.56 -5.49 -10.06
CA VAL A 189 4.73 -5.77 -8.63
C VAL A 189 6.14 -5.34 -8.21
N LEU A 190 6.21 -4.37 -7.29
CA LEU A 190 7.45 -3.79 -6.81
C LEU A 190 7.58 -3.94 -5.30
N GLY A 191 8.81 -4.12 -4.82
CA GLY A 191 9.18 -4.08 -3.40
C GLY A 191 10.51 -3.37 -3.18
N GLY A 192 10.77 -2.98 -1.94
CA GLY A 192 12.04 -2.40 -1.52
C GLY A 192 12.97 -3.45 -0.89
N ALA A 193 14.28 -3.35 -1.14
CA ALA A 193 15.26 -4.25 -0.55
C ALA A 193 15.45 -4.01 0.96
N GLU A 194 15.14 -2.81 1.44
CA GLU A 194 15.25 -2.43 2.86
C GLU A 194 13.89 -2.48 3.60
N ASP A 195 12.83 -2.97 2.93
CA ASP A 195 11.51 -3.11 3.55
C ASP A 195 11.52 -4.15 4.69
N GLN A 196 11.18 -3.70 5.91
CA GLN A 196 11.15 -4.53 7.11
C GLN A 196 9.78 -5.21 7.33
N ILE A 197 8.77 -4.88 6.52
CA ILE A 197 7.40 -5.39 6.64
C ILE A 197 7.13 -6.42 5.56
N ILE A 198 7.34 -6.05 4.30
CA ILE A 198 7.09 -6.90 3.13
C ILE A 198 8.41 -7.38 2.56
N SER A 199 8.72 -8.63 2.79
CA SER A 199 9.99 -9.22 2.35
C SER A 199 10.04 -9.43 0.83
N PRO A 200 11.23 -9.56 0.22
CA PRO A 200 11.35 -9.96 -1.19
C PRO A 200 10.56 -11.23 -1.54
N THR A 201 10.47 -12.20 -0.62
CA THR A 201 9.66 -13.42 -0.81
C THR A 201 8.17 -13.10 -0.89
N ASP A 202 7.66 -12.15 -0.09
CA ASP A 202 6.25 -11.74 -0.12
C ASP A 202 5.93 -11.00 -1.43
N VAL A 203 6.89 -10.23 -1.96
CA VAL A 203 6.76 -9.57 -3.26
C VAL A 203 6.68 -10.61 -4.39
N GLN A 204 7.54 -11.63 -4.36
CA GLN A 204 7.50 -12.71 -5.37
C GLN A 204 6.19 -13.50 -5.28
N GLU A 205 5.71 -13.83 -4.08
CA GLU A 205 4.42 -14.51 -3.88
C GLU A 205 3.25 -13.70 -4.45
N THR A 206 3.28 -12.39 -4.30
CA THR A 206 2.29 -11.49 -4.91
C THR A 206 2.41 -11.49 -6.44
N ALA A 207 3.63 -11.41 -6.97
CA ALA A 207 3.89 -11.40 -8.42
C ALA A 207 3.49 -12.71 -9.10
N GLU A 208 3.79 -13.86 -8.48
CA GLU A 208 3.39 -15.19 -8.96
C GLU A 208 1.87 -15.28 -9.15
N ARG A 209 1.10 -14.67 -8.26
CA ARG A 209 -0.36 -14.65 -8.35
C ARG A 209 -0.87 -13.94 -9.59
N PHE A 210 -0.13 -12.96 -10.11
CA PHE A 210 -0.44 -12.24 -11.34
C PHE A 210 0.29 -12.78 -12.56
N GLY A 211 1.11 -13.82 -12.41
CA GLY A 211 1.89 -14.41 -13.50
C GLY A 211 3.01 -13.48 -14.02
N VAL A 212 3.54 -12.60 -13.18
CA VAL A 212 4.61 -11.66 -13.50
C VAL A 212 5.82 -11.85 -12.60
N GLU A 213 6.94 -11.21 -12.92
CA GLU A 213 8.11 -11.13 -12.05
C GLU A 213 7.97 -9.99 -11.05
N GLY A 214 8.28 -10.25 -9.77
CA GLY A 214 8.37 -9.23 -8.73
C GLY A 214 9.73 -8.53 -8.79
N LEU A 215 9.73 -7.21 -8.86
CA LEU A 215 10.95 -6.41 -8.93
C LEU A 215 11.30 -5.86 -7.55
N ILE A 216 12.50 -6.15 -7.07
CA ILE A 216 13.03 -5.62 -5.81
C ILE A 216 13.99 -4.48 -6.13
N LEU A 217 13.65 -3.28 -5.65
CA LEU A 217 14.46 -2.08 -5.87
C LEU A 217 15.42 -1.89 -4.70
N PRO A 218 16.71 -1.63 -4.97
CA PRO A 218 17.71 -1.35 -3.93
C PRO A 218 17.41 -0.04 -3.22
N ASP A 219 17.99 0.13 -2.03
CA ASP A 219 18.00 1.38 -1.26
C ASP A 219 16.60 1.97 -1.01
N LEU A 220 15.60 1.11 -0.83
CA LEU A 220 14.20 1.50 -0.72
C LEU A 220 13.51 0.74 0.40
N GLY A 221 12.83 1.48 1.29
CA GLY A 221 12.03 0.94 2.38
C GLY A 221 10.58 0.65 1.99
N HIS A 222 9.73 0.47 3.00
CA HIS A 222 8.30 0.15 2.83
C HIS A 222 7.49 1.29 2.19
N MET A 223 7.70 2.53 2.66
CA MET A 223 6.95 3.72 2.19
C MET A 223 7.52 4.24 0.86
N MET A 224 7.52 3.40 -0.17
CA MET A 224 8.17 3.59 -1.47
C MET A 224 7.89 4.95 -2.11
N MET A 225 6.68 5.51 -1.93
CA MET A 225 6.27 6.80 -2.52
C MET A 225 6.81 8.02 -1.78
N LEU A 226 7.23 7.85 -0.53
CA LEU A 226 7.77 8.90 0.34
C LEU A 226 9.27 8.75 0.60
N ASP A 227 9.87 7.64 0.17
CA ASP A 227 11.28 7.34 0.43
C ASP A 227 12.22 8.27 -0.35
N ALA A 228 13.46 8.37 0.09
CA ALA A 228 14.49 9.19 -0.55
C ALA A 228 14.70 8.82 -2.03
N HIS A 229 14.54 7.55 -2.38
CA HIS A 229 14.72 7.00 -3.74
C HIS A 229 13.39 6.80 -4.50
N ASN A 230 12.30 7.45 -4.08
CA ASN A 230 10.96 7.31 -4.66
C ASN A 230 10.88 7.61 -6.18
N ALA A 231 11.75 8.48 -6.70
CA ALA A 231 11.80 8.81 -8.13
C ALA A 231 12.09 7.59 -9.01
N GLY A 232 12.92 6.66 -8.54
CA GLY A 232 13.19 5.40 -9.24
C GLY A 232 11.96 4.50 -9.33
N VAL A 233 11.12 4.49 -8.31
CA VAL A 233 9.85 3.74 -8.30
C VAL A 233 8.88 4.35 -9.32
N LEU A 234 8.73 5.68 -9.30
CA LEU A 234 7.85 6.39 -10.23
C LEU A 234 8.27 6.16 -11.69
N LEU A 235 9.59 6.18 -11.96
CA LEU A 235 10.10 5.89 -13.29
C LEU A 235 9.72 4.49 -13.77
N ARG A 236 9.82 3.46 -12.90
CA ARG A 236 9.39 2.09 -13.24
C ARG A 236 7.89 2.01 -13.55
N ILE A 237 7.07 2.75 -12.80
CA ILE A 237 5.64 2.84 -13.08
C ILE A 237 5.41 3.52 -14.44
N GLN A 238 6.10 4.62 -14.73
CA GLN A 238 5.97 5.35 -16.00
C GLN A 238 6.40 4.49 -17.20
N ASP A 239 7.51 3.76 -17.11
CA ASP A 239 7.98 2.83 -18.14
C ASP A 239 6.93 1.73 -18.41
N TRP A 240 6.38 1.13 -17.35
CA TRP A 240 5.35 0.11 -17.47
C TRP A 240 4.05 0.67 -18.07
N LEU A 241 3.66 1.89 -17.68
CA LEU A 241 2.51 2.59 -18.26
C LEU A 241 2.71 2.89 -19.74
N GLN A 242 3.93 3.29 -20.15
CA GLN A 242 4.24 3.57 -21.55
C GLN A 242 4.20 2.31 -22.41
N GLN A 243 4.57 1.15 -21.85
CA GLN A 243 4.51 -0.14 -22.56
C GLN A 243 3.08 -0.61 -22.83
N HIS A 244 2.14 -0.36 -21.90
CA HIS A 244 0.79 -0.91 -21.98
C HIS A 244 -0.27 0.13 -22.40
N TRP A 245 -0.07 1.40 -22.08
CA TRP A 245 -0.97 2.51 -22.39
C TRP A 245 -0.16 3.75 -22.81
N PRO A 246 0.47 3.72 -24.00
CA PRO A 246 1.22 4.86 -24.51
C PRO A 246 0.30 6.08 -24.69
N ILE A 247 0.82 7.28 -24.36
CA ILE A 247 0.16 8.57 -24.60
C ILE A 247 0.78 9.23 -25.84
#